data_0d1030f29449605c64aa419e85a348ff
#
_entry.id   0d1030f29449605c64aa419e85a348ff
#
_cell.length_a   1.000
_cell.length_b   1.000
_cell.length_c   1.000
_cell.angle_alpha   90.00
_cell.angle_beta   90.00
_cell.angle_gamma   90.00
#
_symmetry.space_group_name_H-M   'P 1'
#
loop_
_entity.id
_entity.type
_entity.pdbx_description
1 polymer ?
#
loop_
_entity_poly.entity_id
_entity_poly.type
_entity_poly.pdbx_seq_one_letter_code
_entity_poly.pdbx_strand_id
1 'polypeptide(L)'
;WQCESPGRMTWRAARSYARSLSIAGKDDWRLPTARELESLLDRTKYRPVMREEVPFRDKLSYWSSTTFGPNKNNAWIVMFDGAYVLSYYKTNAYHVRCVRG
;
A
#
# COMPACT_ATOMS: atom_id res chain seq x y z
N TRP A 1 -9.30 -6.38 0.97
CA TRP A 1 -7.86 -6.26 1.16
C TRP A 1 -7.18 -7.62 1.15
N GLN A 2 -6.02 -7.69 0.52
CA GLN A 2 -5.17 -8.86 0.53
C GLN A 2 -4.64 -9.11 1.95
N CYS A 3 -4.74 -10.33 2.45
CA CYS A 3 -4.33 -10.63 3.82
C CYS A 3 -2.82 -10.75 3.99
N GLU A 4 -2.12 -11.22 2.96
CA GLU A 4 -0.68 -11.43 3.02
C GLU A 4 0.02 -10.60 1.95
N SER A 5 1.15 -9.99 2.31
CA SER A 5 1.99 -9.27 1.37
C SER A 5 2.96 -10.23 0.68
N PRO A 6 3.16 -10.09 -0.64
CA PRO A 6 4.16 -10.91 -1.34
C PRO A 6 5.61 -10.50 -1.02
N GLY A 7 5.80 -9.43 -0.23
CA GLY A 7 7.11 -8.88 0.08
C GLY A 7 7.34 -7.52 -0.55
N ARG A 8 8.60 -7.09 -0.58
CA ARG A 8 8.99 -5.80 -1.15
C ARG A 8 9.26 -5.90 -2.64
N MET A 9 8.87 -4.89 -3.38
CA MET A 9 9.17 -4.79 -4.81
C MET A 9 9.11 -3.33 -5.25
N THR A 10 9.63 -3.05 -6.46
CA THR A 10 9.55 -1.71 -7.04
C THR A 10 8.10 -1.39 -7.39
N TRP A 11 7.81 -0.11 -7.60
CA TRP A 11 6.46 0.32 -7.92
C TRP A 11 5.92 -0.31 -9.21
N ARG A 12 6.75 -0.43 -10.24
CA ARG A 12 6.35 -1.07 -11.50
C ARG A 12 6.05 -2.56 -11.31
N ALA A 13 6.89 -3.23 -10.54
CA ALA A 13 6.67 -4.64 -10.21
C ALA A 13 5.38 -4.81 -9.39
N ALA A 14 5.12 -3.89 -8.47
CA ALA A 14 3.90 -3.91 -7.66
C ALA A 14 2.65 -3.77 -8.53
N ARG A 15 2.67 -2.88 -9.50
CA ARG A 15 1.56 -2.71 -10.44
C ARG A 15 1.32 -3.96 -11.28
N SER A 16 2.39 -4.54 -11.80
CA SER A 16 2.30 -5.78 -12.58
C SER A 16 1.79 -6.93 -11.73
N TYR A 17 2.27 -7.05 -10.52
CA TYR A 17 1.79 -8.04 -9.55
C TYR A 17 0.28 -7.91 -9.33
N ALA A 18 -0.20 -6.69 -9.07
CA ALA A 18 -1.63 -6.47 -8.83
C ALA A 18 -2.49 -6.84 -10.03
N ARG A 19 -2.02 -6.52 -11.24
CA ARG A 19 -2.77 -6.85 -12.48
C ARG A 19 -2.89 -8.35 -12.71
N SER A 20 -1.88 -9.12 -12.32
CA SER A 20 -1.86 -10.57 -12.51
C SER A 20 -2.44 -11.34 -11.34
N LEU A 21 -2.78 -10.66 -10.24
CA LEU A 21 -3.22 -11.31 -9.02
C LEU A 21 -4.62 -11.90 -9.18
N SER A 22 -4.75 -13.17 -8.80
CA SER A 22 -6.03 -13.85 -8.73
C SER A 22 -6.11 -14.61 -7.42
N ILE A 23 -7.07 -14.24 -6.59
CA ILE A 23 -7.28 -14.86 -5.27
C ILE A 23 -8.76 -15.20 -5.14
N ALA A 24 -9.06 -16.42 -4.72
CA ALA A 24 -10.43 -16.90 -4.51
C ALA A 24 -11.32 -16.72 -5.76
N GLY A 25 -10.75 -16.91 -6.95
CA GLY A 25 -11.47 -16.77 -8.21
C GLY A 25 -11.73 -15.33 -8.62
N LYS A 26 -11.12 -14.35 -7.98
CA LYS A 26 -11.27 -12.93 -8.30
C LYS A 26 -9.97 -12.39 -8.91
N ASP A 27 -10.09 -11.57 -9.95
CA ASP A 27 -8.97 -11.05 -10.71
C ASP A 27 -9.02 -9.52 -10.89
N ASP A 28 -9.87 -8.83 -10.13
CA ASP A 28 -10.03 -7.38 -10.17
C ASP A 28 -9.20 -6.67 -9.09
N TRP A 29 -8.08 -7.26 -8.71
CA TRP A 29 -7.17 -6.69 -7.73
C TRP A 29 -6.38 -5.52 -8.32
N ARG A 30 -6.11 -4.55 -7.47
CA ARG A 30 -5.29 -3.37 -7.82
C ARG A 30 -4.51 -2.87 -6.62
N LEU A 31 -3.53 -2.01 -6.87
CA LEU A 31 -2.89 -1.27 -5.78
C LEU A 31 -3.91 -0.29 -5.17
N PRO A 32 -3.90 -0.14 -3.85
CA PRO A 32 -4.75 0.88 -3.22
C PRO A 32 -4.24 2.28 -3.53
N THR A 33 -5.15 3.25 -3.55
CA THR A 33 -4.75 4.65 -3.60
C THR A 33 -4.12 5.07 -2.27
N ALA A 34 -3.40 6.21 -2.27
CA ALA A 34 -2.84 6.75 -1.04
C ALA A 34 -3.92 7.00 0.01
N ARG A 35 -5.09 7.49 -0.42
CA ARG A 35 -6.21 7.72 0.49
C ARG A 35 -6.75 6.43 1.09
N GLU A 36 -6.85 5.38 0.29
CA GLU A 36 -7.31 4.08 0.79
C GLU A 36 -6.38 3.52 1.86
N LEU A 37 -5.08 3.58 1.63
CA LEU A 37 -4.09 3.15 2.63
C LEU A 37 -4.13 4.04 3.86
N GLU A 38 -4.20 5.36 3.67
CA GLU A 38 -4.24 6.31 4.78
C GLU A 38 -5.46 6.09 5.67
N SER A 39 -6.59 5.68 5.10
CA SER A 39 -7.82 5.41 5.84
C SER A 39 -7.67 4.27 6.85
N LEU A 40 -6.65 3.43 6.70
CA LEU A 40 -6.38 2.33 7.64
C LEU A 40 -5.63 2.79 8.89
N LEU A 41 -5.10 4.00 8.90
CA LEU A 41 -4.38 4.54 10.04
C LEU A 41 -5.36 5.03 11.11
N ASP A 42 -5.07 4.71 12.35
CA ASP A 42 -5.80 5.29 13.49
C ASP A 42 -4.88 6.28 14.20
N ARG A 43 -4.98 7.54 13.78
CA ARG A 43 -4.13 8.63 14.30
C ARG A 43 -4.57 9.15 15.65
N THR A 44 -5.67 8.64 16.21
CA THR A 44 -6.14 9.03 17.53
C THR A 44 -5.37 8.32 18.66
N LYS A 45 -4.64 7.26 18.33
CA LYS A 45 -3.85 6.50 19.29
C LYS A 45 -2.47 7.11 19.46
N TYR A 46 -1.89 6.93 20.64
CA TYR A 46 -0.55 7.45 20.96
C TYR A 46 0.52 6.96 19.99
N ARG A 47 0.48 5.67 19.68
CA ARG A 47 1.28 5.11 18.58
C ARG A 47 0.30 4.72 17.50
N PRO A 48 0.18 5.51 16.43
CA PRO A 48 -0.79 5.20 15.39
C PRO A 48 -0.56 3.82 14.84
N VAL A 49 -1.64 3.08 14.77
CA VAL A 49 -1.64 1.74 14.23
C VAL A 49 -2.83 1.62 13.30
N MET A 50 -2.88 0.53 12.57
CA MET A 50 -4.01 0.23 11.73
C MET A 50 -5.26 0.02 12.59
N ARG A 51 -6.42 0.32 12.00
CA ARG A 51 -7.71 0.05 12.64
C ARG A 51 -7.86 -1.44 12.89
N GLU A 52 -8.60 -1.79 13.94
CA GLU A 52 -8.75 -3.18 14.35
C GLU A 52 -9.41 -4.07 13.30
N GLU A 53 -10.30 -3.51 12.48
CA GLU A 53 -11.02 -4.23 11.44
C GLU A 53 -10.17 -4.59 10.22
N VAL A 54 -8.92 -4.13 10.16
CA VAL A 54 -8.03 -4.44 9.03
C VAL A 54 -7.51 -5.87 9.17
N PRO A 55 -7.47 -6.66 8.07
CA PRO A 55 -7.04 -8.05 8.15
C PRO A 55 -5.54 -8.25 8.39
N PHE A 56 -4.74 -7.20 8.32
CA PHE A 56 -3.30 -7.26 8.56
C PHE A 56 -2.88 -6.17 9.55
N ARG A 57 -1.85 -6.44 10.33
CA ARG A 57 -1.42 -5.54 11.41
C ARG A 57 0.08 -5.31 11.43
N ASP A 58 0.76 -5.54 10.34
CA ASP A 58 2.18 -5.23 10.25
C ASP A 58 2.38 -3.71 10.18
N LYS A 59 3.55 -3.24 10.60
CA LYS A 59 3.88 -1.82 10.63
C LYS A 59 4.82 -1.46 9.47
N LEU A 60 4.58 -2.05 8.33
CA LEU A 60 5.43 -1.89 7.17
C LEU A 60 5.01 -0.69 6.33
N SER A 61 5.81 -0.39 5.33
CA SER A 61 5.52 0.66 4.36
C SER A 61 5.00 0.04 3.07
N TYR A 62 3.94 0.63 2.53
CA TYR A 62 3.24 0.08 1.37
C TYR A 62 3.15 1.08 0.23
N TRP A 63 3.36 0.59 -0.99
CA TRP A 63 3.11 1.36 -2.20
C TRP A 63 1.64 1.67 -2.37
N SER A 64 1.34 2.91 -2.77
CA SER A 64 0.02 3.26 -3.34
C SER A 64 0.11 3.27 -4.86
N SER A 65 -1.05 3.30 -5.52
CA SER A 65 -1.13 3.51 -6.96
C SER A 65 -0.94 4.98 -7.36
N THR A 66 -0.91 5.88 -6.41
CA THR A 66 -0.92 7.32 -6.65
C THR A 66 0.48 7.84 -6.92
N THR A 67 0.70 8.32 -8.15
CA THR A 67 1.97 8.99 -8.52
C THR A 67 2.04 10.35 -7.82
N PHE A 68 3.24 10.71 -7.36
CA PHE A 68 3.48 12.02 -6.79
C PHE A 68 3.44 13.08 -7.91
N GLY A 69 2.47 14.00 -7.84
CA GLY A 69 2.22 14.95 -8.92
C GLY A 69 3.42 15.81 -9.33
N PRO A 70 4.19 16.41 -8.38
CA PRO A 70 5.34 17.23 -8.70
C PRO A 70 6.51 16.47 -9.34
N ASN A 71 6.61 15.15 -9.13
CA ASN A 71 7.68 14.32 -9.69
C ASN A 71 7.14 12.94 -10.06
N LYS A 72 6.96 12.70 -11.35
CA LYS A 72 6.40 11.44 -11.85
C LYS A 72 7.27 10.21 -11.61
N ASN A 73 8.53 10.40 -11.22
CA ASN A 73 9.41 9.30 -10.84
C ASN A 73 9.16 8.80 -9.42
N ASN A 74 8.31 9.49 -8.68
CA ASN A 74 7.94 9.16 -7.31
C ASN A 74 6.48 8.72 -7.25
N ALA A 75 6.19 7.88 -6.27
CA ALA A 75 4.81 7.51 -5.91
C ALA A 75 4.65 7.63 -4.40
N TRP A 76 3.42 7.83 -3.95
CA TRP A 76 3.11 7.91 -2.54
C TRP A 76 3.19 6.54 -1.89
N ILE A 77 3.78 6.49 -0.71
CA ILE A 77 3.74 5.34 0.19
C ILE A 77 3.09 5.74 1.50
N VAL A 78 2.57 4.76 2.21
CA VAL A 78 2.07 4.95 3.57
C VAL A 78 2.91 4.09 4.50
N MET A 79 3.54 4.74 5.47
CA MET A 79 4.34 4.09 6.52
C MET A 79 3.45 3.93 7.74
N PHE A 80 3.10 2.69 8.07
CA PHE A 80 2.24 2.44 9.23
C PHE A 80 2.99 2.60 10.55
N ASP A 81 4.31 2.48 10.53
CA ASP A 81 5.12 2.84 11.68
C ASP A 81 5.30 4.35 11.68
N GLY A 82 4.65 5.04 12.61
CA GLY A 82 4.68 6.49 12.72
C GLY A 82 3.60 7.24 11.95
N ALA A 83 2.80 6.55 11.14
CA ALA A 83 1.66 7.14 10.39
C ALA A 83 2.07 8.24 9.42
N TYR A 84 3.09 8.00 8.61
CA TYR A 84 3.55 8.95 7.60
C TYR A 84 3.03 8.60 6.22
N VAL A 85 2.68 9.64 5.46
CA VAL A 85 2.38 9.54 4.03
C VAL A 85 3.48 10.30 3.29
N LEU A 86 4.31 9.59 2.56
CA LEU A 86 5.53 10.15 1.96
C LEU A 86 5.63 9.71 0.50
N SER A 87 6.41 10.44 -0.29
CA SER A 87 6.72 10.03 -1.65
C SER A 87 8.16 9.56 -1.75
N TYR A 88 8.37 8.51 -2.54
CA TYR A 88 9.70 7.98 -2.78
C TYR A 88 9.86 7.55 -4.22
N TYR A 89 11.10 7.38 -4.66
CA TYR A 89 11.41 6.93 -6.01
C TYR A 89 10.79 5.57 -6.30
N LYS A 90 10.15 5.47 -7.46
CA LYS A 90 9.51 4.23 -7.91
C LYS A 90 10.48 3.06 -8.06
N THR A 91 11.78 3.34 -8.10
CA THR A 91 12.84 2.33 -8.16
C THR A 91 13.20 1.74 -6.80
N ASN A 92 12.74 2.34 -5.70
CA ASN A 92 12.88 1.75 -4.38
C ASN A 92 11.93 0.57 -4.22
N ALA A 93 12.20 -0.28 -3.23
CA ALA A 93 11.36 -1.43 -2.94
C ALA A 93 10.59 -1.23 -1.64
N TYR A 94 9.27 -1.39 -1.72
CA TYR A 94 8.38 -1.35 -0.57
C TYR A 94 7.36 -2.47 -0.67
N HIS A 95 6.66 -2.72 0.42
CA HIS A 95 5.67 -3.78 0.49
C HIS A 95 4.42 -3.46 -0.32
N VAL A 96 3.62 -4.49 -0.58
CA VAL A 96 2.43 -4.39 -1.42
C VAL A 96 1.28 -5.09 -0.72
N ARG A 97 0.13 -4.44 -0.68
CA ARG A 97 -1.15 -5.05 -0.31
C ARG A 97 -2.18 -4.59 -1.31
N CYS A 98 -2.80 -5.52 -1.99
CA CYS A 98 -3.77 -5.18 -3.02
C CYS A 98 -5.18 -5.10 -2.44
N VAL A 99 -6.02 -4.36 -3.13
CA VAL A 99 -7.42 -4.15 -2.79
C VAL A 99 -8.26 -4.44 -4.03
N ARG A 100 -9.52 -4.82 -3.84
CA ARG A 100 -10.50 -5.00 -4.90
C ARG A 100 -11.46 -3.83 -4.95
N GLY A 101 -12.02 -3.63 -6.09
CA GLY A 101 -13.04 -2.61 -6.29
C GLY A 101 -12.65 -1.46 -7.22
#